data_27ef00484e835003e95b3e9cec6c029f
#
_entry.id   27ef00484e835003e95b3e9cec6c029f
#
_cell.length_a   1.000
_cell.length_b   1.000
_cell.length_c   1.000
_cell.angle_alpha   90.00
_cell.angle_beta   90.00
_cell.angle_gamma   90.00
#
_symmetry.space_group_name_H-M   'P 1'
#
loop_
_entity.id
_entity.type
_entity.pdbx_description
1 polymer ?
#
loop_
_entity_poly.entity_id
_entity_poly.type
_entity_poly.pdbx_seq_one_letter_code
_entity_poly.pdbx_strand_id
1 'polypeptide(L)'
;MAASDLAVLADVKTWLSGSSGIGSSDDALLARLITDVSGAIAAYLGRPALVPRGFVERLDGDGKARIFLRRYPALQISSLLIDNNAVAAAPAPAADAACANGFLLEPWDGLPPGRPQSLDLFGAVFCKGRQNVVVGYNAGYAVTGEIATVPASPGPYTVAVAAPFGPWASDSGVCYATGAALAAVTGSPAAGQYNAANGVYTFAAADAGASVVISYGFIPAAINNACIEWVAERYRYRTRVGQSAQTVQGQQTASYSLKDIPDFVRASLDPYRSVVGV
;
A
#
# COMPACT_ATOMS: atom_id res chain seq x y z
N MET A 1 -9.83 -4.99 -13.37
CA MET A 1 -9.43 -3.91 -12.44
C MET A 1 -8.01 -3.49 -12.80
N ALA A 2 -7.72 -2.20 -12.76
CA ALA A 2 -6.37 -1.70 -12.96
C ALA A 2 -5.51 -2.03 -11.72
N ALA A 3 -4.18 -2.17 -11.91
CA ALA A 3 -3.25 -2.44 -10.79
C ALA A 3 -3.20 -1.31 -9.74
N SER A 4 -3.79 -0.15 -10.05
CA SER A 4 -3.86 1.02 -9.17
C SER A 4 -5.20 1.18 -8.45
N ASP A 5 -6.16 0.29 -8.67
CA ASP A 5 -7.50 0.39 -8.06
C ASP A 5 -7.41 0.17 -6.54
N LEU A 6 -8.04 1.09 -5.78
CA LEU A 6 -8.01 1.11 -4.32
C LEU A 6 -9.16 0.34 -3.66
N ALA A 7 -10.13 -0.11 -4.45
CA ALA A 7 -11.24 -0.93 -3.99
C ALA A 7 -11.57 -1.99 -5.03
N VAL A 8 -12.13 -3.11 -4.58
CA VAL A 8 -12.61 -4.16 -5.48
C VAL A 8 -14.10 -3.98 -5.78
N LEU A 9 -14.51 -4.39 -6.98
CA LEU A 9 -15.90 -4.25 -7.45
C LEU A 9 -16.90 -4.93 -6.49
N ALA A 10 -16.54 -6.08 -5.94
CA ALA A 10 -17.39 -6.82 -5.03
C ALA A 10 -17.74 -6.02 -3.76
N ASP A 11 -16.76 -5.33 -3.18
CA ASP A 11 -16.94 -4.52 -1.96
C ASP A 11 -17.83 -3.31 -2.24
N VAL A 12 -17.62 -2.64 -3.39
CA VAL A 12 -18.48 -1.52 -3.83
C VAL A 12 -19.90 -2.00 -4.04
N LYS A 13 -20.12 -3.15 -4.67
CA LYS A 13 -21.46 -3.73 -4.87
C LYS A 13 -22.10 -4.09 -3.53
N THR A 14 -21.35 -4.66 -2.61
CA THR A 14 -21.82 -4.97 -1.26
C THR A 14 -22.24 -3.71 -0.52
N TRP A 15 -21.48 -2.64 -0.60
CA TRP A 15 -21.79 -1.34 0.01
C TRP A 15 -23.06 -0.71 -0.59
N LEU A 16 -23.24 -0.83 -1.91
CA LEU A 16 -24.39 -0.25 -2.62
C LEU A 16 -25.65 -1.08 -2.50
N SER A 17 -25.56 -2.39 -2.28
CA SER A 17 -26.68 -3.33 -2.45
C SER A 17 -27.79 -3.15 -1.41
N GLY A 18 -27.51 -2.63 -0.21
CA GLY A 18 -28.56 -2.52 0.81
C GLY A 18 -29.42 -3.79 0.87
N SER A 19 -30.72 -3.64 0.69
CA SER A 19 -31.68 -4.76 0.64
C SER A 19 -31.93 -5.34 -0.77
N SER A 20 -31.42 -4.71 -1.83
CA SER A 20 -31.66 -5.12 -3.23
C SER A 20 -30.33 -5.15 -3.98
N GLY A 21 -29.82 -6.34 -4.25
CA GLY A 21 -28.53 -6.54 -4.91
C GLY A 21 -28.39 -5.74 -6.22
N ILE A 22 -27.21 -5.17 -6.45
CA ILE A 22 -26.86 -4.53 -7.74
C ILE A 22 -26.54 -5.61 -8.75
N GLY A 23 -27.26 -5.60 -9.88
CA GLY A 23 -27.04 -6.52 -10.98
C GLY A 23 -25.68 -6.31 -11.67
N SER A 24 -25.34 -7.20 -12.59
CA SER A 24 -24.10 -7.12 -13.38
C SER A 24 -24.13 -6.05 -14.48
N SER A 25 -25.30 -5.46 -14.78
CA SER A 25 -25.46 -4.44 -15.82
C SER A 25 -24.59 -3.19 -15.58
N ASP A 26 -24.31 -2.86 -14.32
CA ASP A 26 -23.56 -1.67 -13.95
C ASP A 26 -22.07 -1.95 -13.65
N ASP A 27 -21.61 -3.20 -13.79
CA ASP A 27 -20.25 -3.62 -13.45
C ASP A 27 -19.17 -2.83 -14.20
N ALA A 28 -19.37 -2.60 -15.49
CA ALA A 28 -18.44 -1.82 -16.31
C ALA A 28 -18.37 -0.34 -15.87
N LEU A 29 -19.51 0.24 -15.48
CA LEU A 29 -19.57 1.61 -14.97
C LEU A 29 -18.88 1.71 -13.61
N LEU A 30 -19.18 0.79 -12.70
CA LEU A 30 -18.56 0.75 -11.37
C LEU A 30 -17.05 0.55 -11.46
N ALA A 31 -16.58 -0.36 -12.31
CA ALA A 31 -15.15 -0.58 -12.52
C ALA A 31 -14.45 0.71 -12.99
N ARG A 32 -15.05 1.45 -13.93
CA ARG A 32 -14.52 2.75 -14.38
C ARG A 32 -14.51 3.78 -13.26
N LEU A 33 -15.58 3.88 -12.48
CA LEU A 33 -15.65 4.80 -11.34
C LEU A 33 -14.60 4.47 -10.27
N ILE A 34 -14.33 3.18 -10.02
CA ILE A 34 -13.28 2.75 -9.09
C ILE A 34 -11.92 3.27 -9.57
N THR A 35 -11.59 3.08 -10.83
CA THR A 35 -10.31 3.55 -11.40
C THR A 35 -10.19 5.08 -11.34
N ASP A 36 -11.25 5.80 -11.72
CA ASP A 36 -11.27 7.27 -11.70
C ASP A 36 -11.10 7.83 -10.28
N VAL A 37 -11.85 7.29 -9.32
CA VAL A 37 -11.77 7.69 -7.90
C VAL A 37 -10.42 7.31 -7.30
N SER A 38 -9.89 6.14 -7.62
CA SER A 38 -8.56 5.73 -7.15
C SER A 38 -7.48 6.70 -7.62
N GLY A 39 -7.53 7.14 -8.88
CA GLY A 39 -6.65 8.17 -9.40
C GLY A 39 -6.79 9.52 -8.68
N ALA A 40 -8.02 9.95 -8.42
CA ALA A 40 -8.30 11.19 -7.68
C ALA A 40 -7.78 11.12 -6.23
N ILE A 41 -7.95 9.99 -5.55
CA ILE A 41 -7.39 9.76 -4.20
C ILE A 41 -5.87 9.82 -4.23
N ALA A 42 -5.22 9.12 -5.16
CA ALA A 42 -3.76 9.13 -5.29
C ALA A 42 -3.21 10.56 -5.53
N ALA A 43 -3.90 11.34 -6.36
CA ALA A 43 -3.56 12.76 -6.61
C ALA A 43 -3.75 13.61 -5.34
N TYR A 44 -4.87 13.43 -4.62
CA TYR A 44 -5.15 14.15 -3.38
C TYR A 44 -4.12 13.86 -2.29
N LEU A 45 -3.74 12.60 -2.15
CA LEU A 45 -2.74 12.17 -1.17
C LEU A 45 -1.32 12.61 -1.53
N GLY A 46 -1.06 12.98 -2.79
CA GLY A 46 0.30 13.21 -3.29
C GLY A 46 1.15 11.93 -3.27
N ARG A 47 0.52 10.76 -3.26
CA ARG A 47 1.16 9.46 -3.23
C ARG A 47 0.87 8.68 -4.51
N PRO A 48 1.79 8.59 -5.44
CA PRO A 48 1.58 7.93 -6.72
C PRO A 48 1.50 6.40 -6.62
N ALA A 49 1.95 5.83 -5.49
CA ALA A 49 1.83 4.41 -5.18
C ALA A 49 1.60 4.20 -3.69
N LEU A 50 0.52 3.51 -3.37
CA LEU A 50 0.22 3.05 -2.01
C LEU A 50 0.75 1.63 -1.80
N VAL A 51 0.76 0.82 -2.85
CA VAL A 51 1.28 -0.55 -2.87
C VAL A 51 2.81 -0.52 -3.07
N PRO A 52 3.58 -1.44 -2.46
CA PRO A 52 5.03 -1.48 -2.55
C PRO A 52 5.55 -1.48 -3.99
N ARG A 53 6.45 -0.57 -4.27
CA ARG A 53 7.22 -0.55 -5.53
C ARG A 53 8.57 0.14 -5.36
N GLY A 54 9.47 -0.11 -6.32
CA GLY A 54 10.80 0.50 -6.36
C GLY A 54 10.76 1.96 -6.80
N PHE A 55 11.58 2.77 -6.16
CA PHE A 55 11.85 4.16 -6.50
C PHE A 55 13.35 4.42 -6.56
N VAL A 56 13.74 5.35 -7.42
CA VAL A 56 15.07 5.95 -7.43
C VAL A 56 14.89 7.45 -7.33
N GLU A 57 15.41 8.05 -6.26
CA GLU A 57 15.36 9.50 -6.04
C GLU A 57 16.73 10.11 -6.12
N ARG A 58 16.79 11.34 -6.67
CA ARG A 58 17.96 12.21 -6.64
C ARG A 58 17.66 13.37 -5.72
N LEU A 59 18.51 13.55 -4.73
CA LEU A 59 18.37 14.57 -3.71
C LEU A 59 19.63 15.43 -3.66
N ASP A 60 19.47 16.66 -3.21
CA ASP A 60 20.60 17.57 -3.01
C ASP A 60 21.17 17.36 -1.60
N GLY A 61 22.47 17.13 -1.52
CA GLY A 61 23.17 17.08 -0.23
C GLY A 61 23.28 18.48 0.37
N ASP A 62 23.00 18.61 1.66
CA ASP A 62 22.98 19.88 2.39
C ASP A 62 24.15 20.07 3.39
N GLY A 63 25.01 19.06 3.51
CA GLY A 63 26.11 19.01 4.48
C GLY A 63 25.72 18.51 5.85
N LYS A 64 24.48 17.99 6.03
CA LYS A 64 24.01 17.38 7.28
C LYS A 64 24.11 15.87 7.22
N ALA A 65 23.96 15.24 8.39
CA ALA A 65 23.95 13.78 8.52
C ALA A 65 22.57 13.16 8.21
N ARG A 66 21.52 13.97 7.99
CA ARG A 66 20.15 13.53 7.79
C ARG A 66 19.56 14.07 6.50
N ILE A 67 18.87 13.22 5.73
CA ILE A 67 18.11 13.61 4.55
C ILE A 67 16.75 12.90 4.54
N PHE A 68 15.67 13.63 4.18
CA PHE A 68 14.32 13.07 4.15
C PHE A 68 14.00 12.44 2.80
N LEU A 69 13.34 11.27 2.85
CA LEU A 69 12.80 10.61 1.66
C LEU A 69 11.45 11.25 1.28
N ARG A 70 11.23 11.41 -0.03
CA ARG A 70 9.97 11.97 -0.53
C ARG A 70 8.84 10.93 -0.54
N ARG A 71 9.17 9.64 -0.56
CA ARG A 71 8.19 8.55 -0.60
C ARG A 71 8.29 7.72 0.67
N TYR A 72 7.18 7.62 1.36
CA TYR A 72 7.07 6.85 2.60
C TYR A 72 5.71 6.14 2.69
N PRO A 73 5.56 5.06 3.45
CA PRO A 73 6.62 4.40 4.20
C PRO A 73 7.64 3.72 3.27
N ALA A 74 8.93 3.95 3.53
CA ALA A 74 10.01 3.21 2.91
C ALA A 74 10.20 1.88 3.65
N LEU A 75 10.29 0.79 2.91
CA LEU A 75 10.37 -0.56 3.46
C LEU A 75 11.82 -1.03 3.53
N GLN A 76 12.59 -0.75 2.46
CA GLN A 76 13.96 -1.19 2.33
C GLN A 76 14.73 -0.25 1.41
N ILE A 77 15.90 0.11 1.80
CA ILE A 77 16.86 0.83 0.96
C ILE A 77 17.69 -0.18 0.18
N SER A 78 17.61 -0.14 -1.13
CA SER A 78 18.36 -1.02 -2.02
C SER A 78 19.75 -0.48 -2.36
N SER A 79 19.91 0.84 -2.41
CA SER A 79 21.18 1.48 -2.69
C SER A 79 21.19 2.93 -2.20
N LEU A 80 22.35 3.39 -1.73
CA LEU A 80 22.65 4.79 -1.44
C LEU A 80 23.99 5.13 -2.09
N LEU A 81 23.98 6.15 -2.94
CA LEU A 81 25.18 6.72 -3.55
C LEU A 81 25.29 8.20 -3.15
N ILE A 82 26.48 8.63 -2.73
CA ILE A 82 26.81 10.02 -2.46
C ILE A 82 28.02 10.35 -3.34
N ASP A 83 27.89 11.33 -4.25
CA ASP A 83 28.92 11.66 -5.26
C ASP A 83 29.41 10.41 -6.03
N ASN A 84 28.47 9.53 -6.41
CA ASN A 84 28.69 8.21 -7.05
C ASN A 84 29.42 7.18 -6.18
N ASN A 85 29.72 7.45 -4.92
CA ASN A 85 30.31 6.50 -3.99
C ASN A 85 29.19 5.75 -3.23
N ALA A 86 29.26 4.42 -3.24
CA ALA A 86 28.29 3.60 -2.53
C ALA A 86 28.48 3.69 -1.01
N VAL A 87 27.38 3.89 -0.30
CA VAL A 87 27.36 3.87 1.17
C VAL A 87 26.56 2.65 1.60
N ALA A 88 27.14 1.82 2.46
CA ALA A 88 26.46 0.64 3.00
C ALA A 88 25.52 1.02 4.14
N ALA A 89 24.49 0.17 4.37
CA ALA A 89 23.71 0.26 5.58
C ALA A 89 24.59 0.03 6.82
N ALA A 90 24.37 0.81 7.86
CA ALA A 90 25.00 0.57 9.14
C ALA A 90 24.51 -0.80 9.67
N PRO A 91 25.37 -1.67 10.22
CA PRO A 91 24.93 -2.87 10.88
C PRO A 91 24.00 -2.50 12.04
N ALA A 92 22.95 -3.30 12.27
CA ALA A 92 22.05 -3.09 13.39
C ALA A 92 22.86 -3.00 14.68
N PRO A 93 22.72 -1.96 15.50
CA PRO A 93 23.47 -1.83 16.73
C PRO A 93 23.14 -3.00 17.65
N ALA A 94 24.16 -3.72 18.11
CA ALA A 94 24.02 -4.52 19.31
C ALA A 94 23.66 -3.56 20.46
N ALA A 95 22.90 -4.00 21.44
CA ALA A 95 22.28 -3.16 22.47
C ALA A 95 23.21 -2.15 23.18
N ASP A 96 24.54 -2.32 23.09
CA ASP A 96 25.55 -1.48 23.73
C ASP A 96 26.68 -1.07 22.76
N ALA A 97 26.53 -1.25 21.45
CA ALA A 97 27.57 -0.91 20.49
C ALA A 97 27.38 0.51 19.93
N ALA A 98 28.47 1.26 19.82
CA ALA A 98 28.49 2.51 19.06
C ALA A 98 28.04 2.22 17.62
N CYS A 99 27.23 3.11 17.03
CA CYS A 99 26.79 2.97 15.65
C CYS A 99 28.02 2.88 14.71
N ALA A 100 28.08 1.82 13.94
CA ALA A 100 29.09 1.69 12.89
C ALA A 100 28.79 2.67 11.74
N ASN A 101 29.82 3.03 10.97
CA ASN A 101 29.68 3.89 9.80
C ASN A 101 28.68 3.29 8.82
N GLY A 102 27.80 4.13 8.26
CA GLY A 102 26.80 3.72 7.31
C GLY A 102 25.53 4.54 7.43
N PHE A 103 24.44 4.10 6.81
CA PHE A 103 23.15 4.75 6.92
C PHE A 103 22.15 3.90 7.70
N LEU A 104 21.22 4.56 8.39
CA LEU A 104 20.00 3.96 8.95
C LEU A 104 18.76 4.66 8.40
N LEU A 105 17.68 3.90 8.26
CA LEU A 105 16.36 4.42 7.92
C LEU A 105 15.58 4.73 9.21
N GLU A 106 15.17 6.00 9.40
CA GLU A 106 14.50 6.50 10.61
C GLU A 106 13.21 7.30 10.29
N PRO A 107 12.11 7.13 10.98
CA PRO A 107 11.71 5.95 11.75
C PRO A 107 11.47 4.77 10.81
N TRP A 108 11.66 3.57 11.27
CA TRP A 108 11.54 2.38 10.42
C TRP A 108 10.20 1.63 10.56
N ASP A 109 9.23 2.21 11.26
CA ASP A 109 7.87 1.69 11.35
C ASP A 109 7.05 2.04 10.11
N GLY A 110 6.62 1.04 9.36
CA GLY A 110 5.79 1.20 8.17
C GLY A 110 4.28 1.21 8.44
N LEU A 111 3.84 1.42 9.69
CA LEU A 111 2.42 1.37 10.06
C LEU A 111 1.62 2.54 9.50
N PRO A 112 0.36 2.31 9.04
CA PRO A 112 -0.53 3.39 8.60
C PRO A 112 -0.82 4.40 9.74
N PRO A 113 -0.87 5.70 9.44
CA PRO A 113 -0.81 6.36 8.13
C PRO A 113 0.61 6.53 7.56
N GLY A 114 1.66 6.11 8.29
CA GLY A 114 3.06 6.33 7.95
C GLY A 114 3.55 7.74 8.29
N ARG A 115 4.84 7.87 8.58
CA ARG A 115 5.51 9.12 8.90
C ARG A 115 6.58 9.42 7.88
N PRO A 116 6.94 10.70 7.65
CA PRO A 116 8.12 11.05 6.89
C PRO A 116 9.34 10.35 7.48
N GLN A 117 10.11 9.69 6.62
CA GLN A 117 11.29 8.92 7.00
C GLN A 117 12.53 9.62 6.49
N SER A 118 13.62 9.49 7.21
CA SER A 118 14.93 10.01 6.85
C SER A 118 15.97 8.90 6.74
N LEU A 119 17.02 9.17 5.99
CA LEU A 119 18.25 8.44 6.06
C LEU A 119 19.21 9.23 6.94
N ASP A 120 19.70 8.60 7.98
CA ASP A 120 20.68 9.18 8.91
C ASP A 120 22.03 8.50 8.70
N LEU A 121 23.07 9.31 8.41
CA LEU A 121 24.44 8.84 8.27
C LEU A 121 25.16 8.86 9.60
N PHE A 122 25.89 7.78 9.87
CA PHE A 122 26.82 7.68 10.99
C PHE A 122 28.26 7.74 10.48
N GLY A 123 29.05 8.60 11.09
CA GLY A 123 30.46 8.82 10.72
C GLY A 123 30.66 9.63 9.43
N ALA A 124 29.58 10.16 8.81
CA ALA A 124 29.64 10.92 7.57
C ALA A 124 28.50 11.94 7.50
N VAL A 125 28.53 12.78 6.46
CA VAL A 125 27.47 13.74 6.11
C VAL A 125 27.11 13.63 4.63
N PHE A 126 25.91 14.01 4.26
CA PHE A 126 25.51 14.18 2.86
C PHE A 126 26.20 15.45 2.32
N CYS A 127 27.34 15.26 1.64
CA CYS A 127 28.16 16.37 1.11
C CYS A 127 27.30 17.35 0.32
N LYS A 128 27.59 18.66 0.46
CA LYS A 128 26.85 19.68 -0.29
C LYS A 128 27.00 19.47 -1.80
N GLY A 129 25.88 19.41 -2.50
CA GLY A 129 25.86 19.23 -3.95
C GLY A 129 24.44 19.20 -4.50
N ARG A 130 24.32 19.34 -5.84
CA ARG A 130 23.03 19.24 -6.53
C ARG A 130 22.85 17.84 -7.09
N GLN A 131 21.77 17.16 -6.72
CA GLN A 131 21.43 15.81 -7.18
C GLN A 131 22.55 14.78 -7.00
N ASN A 132 23.41 15.02 -6.03
CA ASN A 132 24.57 14.20 -5.75
C ASN A 132 24.28 13.02 -4.82
N VAL A 133 23.08 12.98 -4.23
CA VAL A 133 22.62 11.85 -3.42
C VAL A 133 21.59 11.07 -4.24
N VAL A 134 21.88 9.81 -4.53
CA VAL A 134 20.97 8.92 -5.26
C VAL A 134 20.56 7.77 -4.34
N VAL A 135 19.26 7.65 -4.10
CA VAL A 135 18.69 6.63 -3.22
C VAL A 135 17.78 5.72 -4.01
N GLY A 136 18.08 4.43 -4.04
CA GLY A 136 17.21 3.37 -4.53
C GLY A 136 16.51 2.71 -3.35
N TYR A 137 15.18 2.59 -3.38
CA TYR A 137 14.43 2.00 -2.28
C TYR A 137 13.05 1.53 -2.69
N ASN A 138 12.47 0.63 -1.89
CA ASN A 138 11.08 0.21 -2.00
C ASN A 138 10.23 1.00 -1.00
N ALA A 139 9.10 1.55 -1.45
CA ALA A 139 8.15 2.25 -0.59
C ALA A 139 6.71 1.87 -0.93
N GLY A 140 5.86 1.88 0.09
CA GLY A 140 4.45 1.52 0.04
C GLY A 140 4.04 0.82 1.34
N TYR A 141 2.75 0.55 1.49
CA TYR A 141 2.26 -0.16 2.66
C TYR A 141 2.43 -1.67 2.49
N ALA A 142 3.16 -2.31 3.40
CA ALA A 142 3.36 -3.75 3.40
C ALA A 142 3.33 -4.34 4.81
N VAL A 143 2.86 -5.58 4.88
CA VAL A 143 3.15 -6.48 5.99
C VAL A 143 4.36 -7.31 5.58
N THR A 144 5.40 -7.27 6.39
CA THR A 144 6.62 -8.04 6.16
C THR A 144 6.73 -9.14 7.20
N GLY A 145 6.86 -10.37 6.73
CA GLY A 145 7.19 -11.48 7.62
C GLY A 145 6.01 -12.06 8.40
N GLU A 146 4.81 -12.08 7.85
CA GLU A 146 3.68 -12.79 8.48
C GLU A 146 3.95 -14.29 8.49
N ILE A 147 4.03 -14.87 9.69
CA ILE A 147 4.31 -16.29 9.87
C ILE A 147 3.01 -17.10 9.74
N ALA A 148 3.05 -18.11 8.90
CA ALA A 148 1.92 -19.02 8.70
C ALA A 148 2.42 -20.46 8.56
N THR A 149 1.52 -21.42 8.72
CA THR A 149 1.80 -22.82 8.49
C THR A 149 0.89 -23.36 7.37
N VAL A 150 1.50 -23.97 6.37
CA VAL A 150 0.76 -24.65 5.31
C VAL A 150 -0.05 -25.80 5.94
N PRO A 151 -1.37 -25.92 5.67
CA PRO A 151 -2.18 -27.00 6.23
C PRO A 151 -1.58 -28.38 5.97
N ALA A 152 -1.74 -29.28 6.95
CA ALA A 152 -1.32 -30.67 6.79
C ALA A 152 -2.23 -31.41 5.79
N SER A 153 -1.75 -32.56 5.27
CA SER A 153 -2.55 -33.44 4.42
C SER A 153 -3.73 -34.03 5.20
N PRO A 154 -4.95 -34.20 4.59
CA PRO A 154 -5.27 -33.85 3.19
C PRO A 154 -5.54 -32.35 3.01
N GLY A 155 -5.28 -31.84 1.77
CA GLY A 155 -5.55 -30.43 1.39
C GLY A 155 -7.00 -29.95 1.62
N PRO A 156 -7.27 -28.65 1.39
CA PRO A 156 -6.49 -27.73 0.55
C PRO A 156 -5.26 -27.15 1.26
N TYR A 157 -4.16 -26.99 0.48
CA TYR A 157 -2.89 -26.41 0.98
C TYR A 157 -2.88 -24.89 0.76
N THR A 158 -3.85 -24.23 1.36
CA THR A 158 -4.04 -22.78 1.21
C THR A 158 -3.88 -22.05 2.54
N VAL A 159 -3.27 -20.88 2.50
CA VAL A 159 -3.12 -19.96 3.62
C VAL A 159 -3.72 -18.64 3.22
N ALA A 160 -4.69 -18.14 3.98
CA ALA A 160 -5.18 -16.78 3.85
C ALA A 160 -4.41 -15.88 4.81
N VAL A 161 -3.93 -14.73 4.32
CA VAL A 161 -3.22 -13.76 5.16
C VAL A 161 -4.19 -13.03 6.10
N ALA A 162 -3.70 -12.61 7.25
CA ALA A 162 -4.51 -11.93 8.27
C ALA A 162 -4.96 -10.53 7.86
N ALA A 163 -4.21 -9.85 6.99
CA ALA A 163 -4.47 -8.51 6.47
C ALA A 163 -4.94 -7.48 7.52
N PRO A 164 -4.21 -7.29 8.63
CA PRO A 164 -4.70 -6.57 9.81
C PRO A 164 -4.92 -5.07 9.59
N PHE A 165 -4.31 -4.49 8.56
CA PHE A 165 -4.34 -3.04 8.29
C PHE A 165 -5.20 -2.66 7.08
N GLY A 166 -5.72 -3.64 6.35
CA GLY A 166 -6.53 -3.43 5.17
C GLY A 166 -6.39 -4.52 4.14
N PRO A 167 -7.18 -4.47 3.04
CA PRO A 167 -7.22 -5.55 2.06
C PRO A 167 -5.87 -5.77 1.39
N TRP A 168 -5.55 -7.03 1.13
CA TRP A 168 -4.41 -7.44 0.34
C TRP A 168 -4.43 -6.79 -1.05
N ALA A 169 -3.28 -6.35 -1.53
CA ALA A 169 -3.16 -5.66 -2.81
C ALA A 169 -2.11 -6.28 -3.74
N SER A 170 -1.01 -6.78 -3.20
CA SER A 170 0.05 -7.38 -4.00
C SER A 170 0.85 -8.40 -3.21
N ASP A 171 1.37 -9.39 -3.91
CA ASP A 171 2.40 -10.27 -3.37
C ASP A 171 3.75 -9.55 -3.31
N SER A 172 4.52 -9.79 -2.24
CA SER A 172 5.89 -9.30 -2.06
C SER A 172 6.89 -10.43 -1.80
N GLY A 173 6.41 -11.68 -1.82
CA GLY A 173 7.23 -12.87 -1.72
C GLY A 173 6.94 -13.73 -0.49
N VAL A 174 7.31 -15.00 -0.62
CA VAL A 174 7.21 -16.01 0.42
C VAL A 174 8.54 -16.71 0.58
N CYS A 175 8.92 -16.96 1.83
CA CYS A 175 10.05 -17.84 2.13
C CYS A 175 9.66 -18.86 3.19
N TYR A 176 10.36 -19.98 3.24
CA TYR A 176 10.27 -20.88 4.38
C TYR A 176 10.83 -20.22 5.65
N ALA A 177 10.40 -20.67 6.81
CA ALA A 177 10.97 -20.19 8.09
C ALA A 177 12.49 -20.37 8.19
N THR A 178 13.07 -21.26 7.38
CA THR A 178 14.52 -21.44 7.22
C THR A 178 15.22 -20.34 6.42
N GLY A 179 14.44 -19.42 5.80
CA GLY A 179 14.94 -18.33 4.96
C GLY A 179 15.04 -18.65 3.45
N ALA A 180 14.79 -19.90 3.02
CA ALA A 180 14.79 -20.24 1.60
C ALA A 180 13.56 -19.66 0.91
N ALA A 181 13.75 -18.88 -0.17
CA ALA A 181 12.68 -18.26 -0.92
C ALA A 181 11.90 -19.29 -1.78
N LEU A 182 10.58 -19.14 -1.83
CA LEU A 182 9.72 -19.89 -2.76
C LEU A 182 9.52 -19.08 -4.04
N ALA A 183 9.29 -19.77 -5.15
CA ALA A 183 9.02 -19.14 -6.45
C ALA A 183 7.51 -18.91 -6.65
N ALA A 184 7.13 -17.68 -7.00
CA ALA A 184 5.75 -17.38 -7.38
C ALA A 184 5.44 -17.94 -8.79
N VAL A 185 4.27 -18.59 -8.93
CA VAL A 185 3.80 -19.15 -10.20
C VAL A 185 2.33 -18.80 -10.44
N THR A 186 1.94 -18.79 -11.72
CA THR A 186 0.52 -18.68 -12.11
C THR A 186 0.00 -20.09 -12.40
N GLY A 187 -0.86 -20.63 -11.55
CA GLY A 187 -1.40 -21.99 -11.71
C GLY A 187 -1.10 -22.90 -10.54
N SER A 188 -1.03 -24.20 -10.77
CA SER A 188 -0.78 -25.19 -9.71
C SER A 188 0.69 -25.19 -9.32
N PRO A 189 1.04 -24.89 -8.06
CA PRO A 189 2.43 -24.86 -7.60
C PRO A 189 3.03 -26.26 -7.46
N ALA A 190 4.31 -26.41 -7.78
CA ALA A 190 5.15 -27.55 -7.42
C ALA A 190 5.87 -27.28 -6.08
N ALA A 191 6.59 -28.28 -5.55
CA ALA A 191 7.38 -28.10 -4.32
C ALA A 191 8.31 -26.89 -4.40
N GLY A 192 8.31 -26.06 -3.38
CA GLY A 192 9.07 -24.80 -3.34
C GLY A 192 8.47 -23.69 -4.19
N GLN A 193 7.22 -23.83 -4.62
CA GLN A 193 6.47 -22.81 -5.36
C GLN A 193 5.16 -22.46 -4.67
N TYR A 194 4.64 -21.27 -4.99
CA TYR A 194 3.33 -20.84 -4.51
C TYR A 194 2.59 -20.04 -5.57
N ASN A 195 1.27 -19.99 -5.44
CA ASN A 195 0.40 -19.08 -6.20
C ASN A 195 -0.30 -18.15 -5.21
N ALA A 196 -0.30 -16.86 -5.46
CA ALA A 196 -0.97 -15.85 -4.64
C ALA A 196 -2.08 -15.16 -5.42
N ALA A 197 -3.29 -15.18 -4.86
CA ALA A 197 -4.44 -14.49 -5.43
C ALA A 197 -5.36 -13.96 -4.32
N ASN A 198 -5.68 -12.68 -4.34
CA ASN A 198 -6.63 -12.04 -3.41
C ASN A 198 -6.35 -12.34 -1.92
N GLY A 199 -5.06 -12.38 -1.54
CA GLY A 199 -4.65 -12.67 -0.16
C GLY A 199 -4.70 -14.15 0.23
N VAL A 200 -4.96 -15.03 -0.71
CA VAL A 200 -4.88 -16.49 -0.51
C VAL A 200 -3.66 -17.03 -1.23
N TYR A 201 -2.83 -17.73 -0.49
CA TYR A 201 -1.61 -18.37 -0.95
C TYR A 201 -1.81 -19.86 -1.04
N THR A 202 -1.64 -20.42 -2.23
CA THR A 202 -1.77 -21.86 -2.49
C THR A 202 -0.38 -22.47 -2.63
N PHE A 203 -0.16 -23.61 -1.98
CA PHE A 203 1.10 -24.35 -1.96
C PHE A 203 0.96 -25.73 -2.54
N ALA A 204 2.07 -26.40 -2.79
CA ALA A 204 2.07 -27.81 -3.20
C ALA A 204 1.79 -28.76 -2.02
N ALA A 205 1.31 -29.95 -2.33
CA ALA A 205 1.14 -31.02 -1.32
C ALA A 205 2.49 -31.40 -0.65
N ALA A 206 3.59 -31.24 -1.35
CA ALA A 206 4.93 -31.50 -0.82
C ALA A 206 5.35 -30.51 0.29
N ASP A 207 4.73 -29.32 0.33
CA ASP A 207 5.02 -28.28 1.32
C ASP A 207 4.04 -28.33 2.52
N ALA A 208 3.19 -29.38 2.59
CA ALA A 208 2.24 -29.57 3.68
C ALA A 208 2.93 -29.59 5.05
N GLY A 209 2.41 -28.81 5.99
CA GLY A 209 2.98 -28.66 7.33
C GLY A 209 4.20 -27.76 7.42
N ALA A 210 4.69 -27.21 6.30
CA ALA A 210 5.82 -26.29 6.32
C ALA A 210 5.43 -24.95 6.95
N SER A 211 6.35 -24.37 7.76
CA SER A 211 6.22 -23.00 8.23
C SER A 211 6.77 -22.06 7.19
N VAL A 212 5.95 -21.07 6.80
CA VAL A 212 6.25 -20.08 5.78
C VAL A 212 6.13 -18.67 6.34
N VAL A 213 6.88 -17.76 5.75
CA VAL A 213 6.90 -16.33 6.07
C VAL A 213 6.45 -15.58 4.84
N ILE A 214 5.30 -14.93 4.93
CA ILE A 214 4.61 -14.27 3.82
C ILE A 214 4.80 -12.76 3.96
N SER A 215 5.17 -12.10 2.86
CA SER A 215 5.21 -10.64 2.78
C SER A 215 4.29 -10.17 1.66
N TYR A 216 3.51 -9.13 1.90
CA TYR A 216 2.54 -8.62 0.95
C TYR A 216 2.25 -7.14 1.13
N GLY A 217 1.87 -6.49 0.03
CA GLY A 217 1.34 -5.14 0.04
C GLY A 217 -0.14 -5.12 0.37
N PHE A 218 -0.58 -4.06 1.06
CA PHE A 218 -1.98 -3.84 1.39
C PHE A 218 -2.39 -2.39 1.11
N ILE A 219 -3.69 -2.16 0.96
CA ILE A 219 -4.27 -0.82 0.92
C ILE A 219 -4.81 -0.53 2.32
N PRO A 220 -4.37 0.57 3.00
CA PRO A 220 -4.92 0.92 4.31
C PRO A 220 -6.45 0.96 4.30
N ALA A 221 -7.07 0.34 5.30
CA ALA A 221 -8.53 0.18 5.36
C ALA A 221 -9.28 1.53 5.24
N ALA A 222 -8.76 2.60 5.84
CA ALA A 222 -9.35 3.93 5.72
C ALA A 222 -9.36 4.45 4.27
N ILE A 223 -8.29 4.20 3.49
CA ILE A 223 -8.21 4.60 2.08
C ILE A 223 -9.14 3.73 1.22
N ASN A 224 -9.19 2.43 1.47
CA ASN A 224 -10.10 1.51 0.78
C ASN A 224 -11.56 1.91 1.01
N ASN A 225 -11.97 2.13 2.27
CA ASN A 225 -13.32 2.55 2.61
C ASN A 225 -13.66 3.92 2.01
N ALA A 226 -12.76 4.90 2.08
CA ALA A 226 -12.94 6.20 1.45
C ALA A 226 -13.16 6.08 -0.07
N CYS A 227 -12.46 5.16 -0.74
CA CYS A 227 -12.67 4.87 -2.15
C CYS A 227 -14.07 4.29 -2.40
N ILE A 228 -14.49 3.28 -1.63
CA ILE A 228 -15.81 2.63 -1.74
C ILE A 228 -16.92 3.67 -1.57
N GLU A 229 -16.84 4.47 -0.51
CA GLU A 229 -17.85 5.49 -0.20
C GLU A 229 -17.94 6.57 -1.28
N TRP A 230 -16.80 7.03 -1.80
CA TRP A 230 -16.77 8.04 -2.85
C TRP A 230 -17.29 7.49 -4.19
N VAL A 231 -16.93 6.25 -4.54
CA VAL A 231 -17.52 5.55 -5.71
C VAL A 231 -19.03 5.43 -5.56
N ALA A 232 -19.51 5.05 -4.38
CA ALA A 232 -20.94 4.93 -4.10
C ALA A 232 -21.67 6.29 -4.25
N GLU A 233 -21.07 7.38 -3.75
CA GLU A 233 -21.64 8.72 -3.92
C GLU A 233 -21.69 9.14 -5.39
N ARG A 234 -20.61 8.93 -6.16
CA ARG A 234 -20.59 9.22 -7.61
C ARG A 234 -21.58 8.37 -8.39
N TYR A 235 -21.74 7.11 -8.02
CA TYR A 235 -22.71 6.22 -8.64
C TYR A 235 -24.14 6.69 -8.40
N ARG A 236 -24.49 7.07 -7.17
CA ARG A 236 -25.82 7.61 -6.82
C ARG A 236 -26.06 8.98 -7.44
N TYR A 237 -25.02 9.79 -7.64
CA TYR A 237 -25.13 11.11 -8.25
C TYR A 237 -25.71 11.06 -9.68
N ARG A 238 -25.48 9.98 -10.45
CA ARG A 238 -26.00 9.84 -11.83
C ARG A 238 -27.52 10.06 -11.94
N THR A 239 -28.28 9.72 -10.89
CA THR A 239 -29.73 9.87 -10.85
C THR A 239 -30.17 11.27 -10.42
N ARG A 240 -29.23 12.11 -9.95
CA ARG A 240 -29.47 13.46 -9.41
C ARG A 240 -28.76 14.55 -10.21
N VAL A 241 -28.22 14.22 -11.38
CA VAL A 241 -27.51 15.19 -12.23
C VAL A 241 -28.43 16.36 -12.58
N GLY A 242 -27.98 17.60 -12.24
CA GLY A 242 -28.74 18.81 -12.47
C GLY A 242 -29.77 19.18 -11.38
N GLN A 243 -29.89 18.36 -10.32
CA GLN A 243 -30.78 18.67 -9.18
C GLN A 243 -29.96 19.24 -8.02
N SER A 244 -30.25 20.44 -7.57
CA SER A 244 -29.69 21.07 -6.37
C SER A 244 -30.51 20.77 -5.11
N ALA A 245 -31.83 20.52 -5.27
CA ALA A 245 -32.71 20.15 -4.19
C ALA A 245 -33.91 19.31 -4.72
N GLN A 246 -34.42 18.44 -3.89
CA GLN A 246 -35.61 17.65 -4.18
C GLN A 246 -36.58 17.74 -2.99
N THR A 247 -37.84 18.12 -3.25
CA THR A 247 -38.88 18.11 -2.23
C THR A 247 -39.64 16.78 -2.30
N VAL A 248 -39.62 16.03 -1.20
CA VAL A 248 -40.32 14.75 -1.08
C VAL A 248 -41.61 15.01 -0.29
N GLN A 249 -42.76 14.72 -0.91
CA GLN A 249 -44.11 14.81 -0.31
C GLN A 249 -44.46 16.16 0.34
N GLY A 250 -43.92 17.27 -0.16
CA GLY A 250 -44.31 18.61 0.27
C GLY A 250 -43.84 19.06 1.67
N GLN A 251 -43.12 18.22 2.43
CA GLN A 251 -42.73 18.53 3.82
C GLN A 251 -41.23 18.50 4.10
N GLN A 252 -40.40 17.88 3.27
CA GLN A 252 -38.96 17.84 3.46
C GLN A 252 -38.23 18.17 2.16
N THR A 253 -37.37 19.17 2.22
CA THR A 253 -36.45 19.53 1.12
C THR A 253 -35.08 18.95 1.40
N ALA A 254 -34.65 17.98 0.61
CA ALA A 254 -33.28 17.52 0.62
C ALA A 254 -32.43 18.42 -0.29
N SER A 255 -31.45 19.11 0.27
CA SER A 255 -30.45 19.87 -0.50
C SER A 255 -29.21 19.02 -0.75
N TYR A 256 -28.71 19.07 -1.97
CA TYR A 256 -27.52 18.32 -2.37
C TYR A 256 -26.36 19.30 -2.59
N SER A 257 -25.27 19.13 -1.84
CA SER A 257 -24.03 19.87 -2.04
C SER A 257 -23.11 19.06 -2.93
N LEU A 258 -22.76 19.64 -4.09
CA LEU A 258 -21.76 19.03 -4.98
C LEU A 258 -20.39 19.53 -4.55
N LYS A 259 -19.62 18.66 -3.91
CA LYS A 259 -18.20 18.90 -3.62
C LYS A 259 -17.37 17.93 -4.46
N ASP A 260 -16.24 18.40 -4.96
CA ASP A 260 -15.32 17.56 -5.74
C ASP A 260 -14.87 16.34 -4.93
N ILE A 261 -14.54 16.55 -3.65
CA ILE A 261 -14.24 15.50 -2.67
C ILE A 261 -15.22 15.67 -1.50
N PRO A 262 -16.03 14.66 -1.18
CA PRO A 262 -16.92 14.70 -0.01
C PRO A 262 -16.13 14.93 1.29
N ASP A 263 -16.69 15.67 2.24
CA ASP A 263 -15.97 16.02 3.49
C ASP A 263 -15.60 14.79 4.32
N PHE A 264 -16.45 13.77 4.36
CA PHE A 264 -16.19 12.53 5.08
C PHE A 264 -15.02 11.74 4.45
N VAL A 265 -14.93 11.73 3.11
CA VAL A 265 -13.81 11.15 2.37
C VAL A 265 -12.52 11.91 2.70
N ARG A 266 -12.57 13.24 2.66
CA ARG A 266 -11.43 14.10 2.98
C ARG A 266 -10.91 13.84 4.39
N ALA A 267 -11.79 13.82 5.38
CA ALA A 267 -11.43 13.56 6.77
C ALA A 267 -10.70 12.21 6.96
N SER A 268 -11.13 11.18 6.23
CA SER A 268 -10.49 9.86 6.26
C SER A 268 -9.12 9.83 5.56
N LEU A 269 -8.93 10.68 4.53
CA LEU A 269 -7.71 10.71 3.71
C LEU A 269 -6.63 11.66 4.24
N ASP A 270 -7.00 12.73 4.97
CA ASP A 270 -6.06 13.76 5.43
C ASP A 270 -4.85 13.21 6.21
N PRO A 271 -5.00 12.22 7.12
CA PRO A 271 -3.86 11.65 7.83
C PRO A 271 -2.81 10.99 6.91
N TYR A 272 -3.23 10.59 5.70
CA TYR A 272 -2.41 9.88 4.72
C TYR A 272 -1.76 10.79 3.68
N ARG A 273 -2.01 12.10 3.71
CA ARG A 273 -1.41 13.04 2.76
C ARG A 273 0.11 13.06 2.90
N SER A 274 0.77 13.07 1.76
CA SER A 274 2.22 13.26 1.73
C SER A 274 2.56 14.67 2.22
N VAL A 275 3.24 14.78 3.35
CA VAL A 275 3.87 16.02 3.79
C VAL A 275 5.27 16.03 3.16
N VAL A 276 5.47 16.83 2.13
CA VAL A 276 6.82 17.06 1.60
C VAL A 276 7.53 17.94 2.62
N GLY A 277 8.51 17.36 3.34
CA GLY A 277 9.43 18.15 4.16
C GLY A 277 10.18 19.11 3.22
N VAL A 278 10.08 20.39 3.50
CA VAL A 278 10.85 21.46 2.84
C VAL A 278 12.25 21.49 3.45
#